data_8d84e7c79691f3a20bd562df998b5004
#
_entry.id   8d84e7c79691f3a20bd562df998b5004
#
_cell.length_a   1.000
_cell.length_b   1.000
_cell.length_c   1.000
_cell.angle_alpha   90.00
_cell.angle_beta   90.00
_cell.angle_gamma   90.00
#
_symmetry.space_group_name_H-M   'P 1'
#
loop_
_entity.id
_entity.type
_entity.pdbx_description
1 polymer ?
#
loop_
_entity_poly.entity_id
_entity_poly.type
_entity_poly.pdbx_seq_one_letter_code
_entity_poly.pdbx_strand_id
1 'polypeptide(L)'
;RCEVAGVPVVLFNRTQDRKSHSAVTSDNFQGGKTAAHFLIQGGHKRIAYIGGWAGASTQRDREAGFKDGLVEAGTRLFAHALGEFSIDIAKKVAGDMFANSNHPDAVFVATDHMALAVMDVLRSELGLNVPDEVSVIGYDDVPPASWAAYDLTTLRQRSNLMVAQAVELLINKISDPKVEPQHVKVSSPLIV
;
A
#
# COMPACT_ATOMS: atom_id res chain seq x y z
N ARG A 1 -23.76 -10.72 10.43
CA ARG A 1 -24.46 -10.58 11.74
C ARG A 1 -25.09 -9.19 11.88
N CYS A 2 -24.35 -8.09 11.66
CA CYS A 2 -24.90 -6.72 11.77
C CYS A 2 -26.08 -6.50 10.80
N GLU A 3 -25.94 -6.94 9.55
CA GLU A 3 -26.98 -6.83 8.52
C GLU A 3 -28.28 -7.54 8.91
N VAL A 4 -28.18 -8.76 9.48
CA VAL A 4 -29.34 -9.53 9.98
C VAL A 4 -30.01 -8.83 11.18
N ALA A 5 -29.24 -8.08 11.96
CA ALA A 5 -29.71 -7.32 13.11
C ALA A 5 -30.23 -5.92 12.73
N GLY A 6 -30.23 -5.54 11.45
CA GLY A 6 -30.66 -4.23 10.99
C GLY A 6 -29.73 -3.07 11.42
N VAL A 7 -28.49 -3.37 11.84
CA VAL A 7 -27.51 -2.36 12.27
C VAL A 7 -26.86 -1.74 11.05
N PRO A 8 -26.89 -0.39 10.90
CA PRO A 8 -26.19 0.31 9.83
C PRO A 8 -24.68 0.03 9.85
N VAL A 9 -24.11 -0.28 8.69
CA VAL A 9 -22.67 -0.60 8.54
C VAL A 9 -22.05 0.19 7.40
N VAL A 10 -20.88 0.76 7.67
CA VAL A 10 -19.97 1.32 6.66
C VAL A 10 -18.62 0.64 6.83
N LEU A 11 -18.07 0.14 5.75
CA LEU A 11 -16.75 -0.48 5.74
C LEU A 11 -15.68 0.60 5.68
N PHE A 12 -14.61 0.44 6.45
CA PHE A 12 -13.52 1.39 6.52
C PHE A 12 -12.18 0.75 6.16
N ASN A 13 -11.41 1.42 5.33
CA ASN A 13 -10.10 1.01 4.84
C ASN A 13 -10.09 -0.23 3.93
N ARG A 14 -10.88 -1.25 4.23
CA ARG A 14 -11.01 -2.48 3.43
C ARG A 14 -12.42 -2.67 2.94
N THR A 15 -12.56 -3.30 1.79
CA THR A 15 -13.87 -3.64 1.21
C THR A 15 -14.08 -5.16 1.22
N GLN A 16 -15.33 -5.55 1.00
CA GLN A 16 -15.72 -6.92 0.68
C GLN A 16 -15.97 -7.03 -0.82
N ASP A 17 -15.81 -8.23 -1.38
CA ASP A 17 -16.06 -8.47 -2.80
C ASP A 17 -17.55 -8.25 -3.15
N ARG A 18 -18.46 -8.49 -2.19
CA ARG A 18 -19.86 -8.09 -2.30
C ARG A 18 -20.00 -6.62 -1.94
N LYS A 19 -20.43 -5.80 -2.89
CA LYS A 19 -20.65 -4.36 -2.71
C LYS A 19 -21.98 -4.05 -1.99
N SER A 20 -22.37 -4.83 -0.99
CA SER A 20 -23.63 -4.67 -0.25
C SER A 20 -23.61 -3.56 0.80
N HIS A 21 -22.44 -3.04 1.14
CA HIS A 21 -22.27 -1.97 2.13
C HIS A 21 -21.53 -0.79 1.55
N SER A 22 -21.84 0.40 2.05
CA SER A 22 -21.00 1.57 1.79
C SER A 22 -19.59 1.35 2.33
N ALA A 23 -18.61 1.90 1.64
CA ALA A 23 -17.20 1.76 2.01
C ALA A 23 -16.41 3.04 1.76
N VAL A 24 -15.44 3.31 2.61
CA VAL A 24 -14.46 4.37 2.40
C VAL A 24 -13.07 3.75 2.45
N THR A 25 -12.29 3.94 1.39
CA THR A 25 -10.92 3.42 1.27
C THR A 25 -9.99 4.51 0.78
N SER A 26 -8.69 4.34 0.96
CA SER A 26 -7.72 5.01 0.08
C SER A 26 -7.93 4.54 -1.36
N ASP A 27 -7.61 5.38 -2.33
CA ASP A 27 -7.51 4.93 -3.73
C ASP A 27 -6.23 4.10 -3.92
N ASN A 28 -6.31 2.85 -3.44
CA ASN A 28 -5.18 1.94 -3.41
C ASN A 28 -4.65 1.61 -4.81
N PHE A 29 -5.54 1.51 -5.81
CA PHE A 29 -5.15 1.25 -7.19
C PHE A 29 -4.33 2.42 -7.75
N GLN A 30 -4.86 3.64 -7.63
CA GLN A 30 -4.15 4.83 -8.10
C GLN A 30 -2.85 5.06 -7.31
N GLY A 31 -2.85 4.77 -6.01
CA GLY A 31 -1.64 4.82 -5.18
C GLY A 31 -0.56 3.87 -5.67
N GLY A 32 -0.91 2.61 -5.94
CA GLY A 32 0.02 1.64 -6.53
C GLY A 32 0.59 2.11 -7.87
N LYS A 33 -0.27 2.64 -8.74
CA LYS A 33 0.14 3.19 -10.03
C LYS A 33 1.10 4.39 -9.90
N THR A 34 0.83 5.28 -8.95
CA THR A 34 1.70 6.43 -8.63
C THR A 34 3.09 5.95 -8.18
N ALA A 35 3.17 4.91 -7.32
CA ALA A 35 4.45 4.33 -6.91
C ALA A 35 5.24 3.77 -8.10
N ALA A 36 4.57 3.05 -9.01
CA ALA A 36 5.21 2.51 -10.22
C ALA A 36 5.80 3.63 -11.09
N HIS A 37 5.01 4.65 -11.39
CA HIS A 37 5.45 5.78 -12.21
C HIS A 37 6.62 6.53 -11.57
N PHE A 38 6.60 6.74 -10.25
CA PHE A 38 7.69 7.40 -9.54
C PHE A 38 9.01 6.62 -9.68
N LEU A 39 8.99 5.31 -9.45
CA LEU A 39 10.20 4.48 -9.63
C LEU A 39 10.71 4.46 -11.07
N ILE A 40 9.80 4.40 -12.04
CA ILE A 40 10.16 4.43 -13.46
C ILE A 40 10.78 5.78 -13.84
N GLN A 41 10.21 6.89 -13.38
CA GLN A 41 10.75 8.23 -13.59
C GLN A 41 12.13 8.40 -12.94
N GLY A 42 12.40 7.71 -11.83
CA GLY A 42 13.70 7.60 -11.18
C GLY A 42 14.72 6.76 -11.96
N GLY A 43 14.32 6.14 -13.09
CA GLY A 43 15.21 5.36 -13.95
C GLY A 43 15.41 3.91 -13.53
N HIS A 44 14.67 3.42 -12.53
CA HIS A 44 14.76 2.05 -12.04
C HIS A 44 14.28 1.03 -13.10
N LYS A 45 14.96 -0.12 -13.16
CA LYS A 45 14.71 -1.16 -14.16
C LYS A 45 14.37 -2.52 -13.57
N ARG A 46 14.93 -2.85 -12.41
CA ARG A 46 14.68 -4.10 -11.70
C ARG A 46 13.79 -3.81 -10.48
N ILE A 47 12.53 -3.50 -10.77
CA ILE A 47 11.56 -3.04 -9.78
C ILE A 47 10.85 -4.24 -9.15
N ALA A 48 10.85 -4.32 -7.81
CA ALA A 48 10.19 -5.36 -7.04
C ALA A 48 8.95 -4.85 -6.30
N TYR A 49 8.16 -5.80 -5.80
CA TYR A 49 7.02 -5.56 -4.93
C TYR A 49 7.01 -6.53 -3.74
N ILE A 50 6.89 -5.99 -2.53
CA ILE A 50 6.65 -6.77 -1.31
C ILE A 50 5.24 -6.44 -0.81
N GLY A 51 4.33 -7.36 -1.01
CA GLY A 51 2.91 -7.23 -0.73
C GLY A 51 2.54 -7.53 0.72
N GLY A 52 1.30 -7.17 1.09
CA GLY A 52 0.67 -7.61 2.33
C GLY A 52 -0.01 -8.98 2.16
N TRP A 53 -1.02 -9.25 3.00
CA TRP A 53 -1.83 -10.45 2.89
C TRP A 53 -2.73 -10.42 1.64
N ALA A 54 -2.65 -11.45 0.81
CA ALA A 54 -3.34 -11.53 -0.48
C ALA A 54 -4.88 -11.46 -0.37
N GLY A 55 -5.46 -11.86 0.77
CA GLY A 55 -6.90 -11.76 1.02
C GLY A 55 -7.41 -10.34 1.27
N ALA A 56 -6.54 -9.36 1.52
CA ALA A 56 -6.95 -7.98 1.77
C ALA A 56 -7.22 -7.22 0.47
N SER A 57 -8.37 -6.53 0.39
CA SER A 57 -8.72 -5.69 -0.78
C SER A 57 -7.67 -4.61 -1.03
N THR A 58 -7.15 -3.97 0.02
CA THR A 58 -6.09 -2.96 -0.07
C THR A 58 -4.83 -3.50 -0.75
N GLN A 59 -4.44 -4.73 -0.40
CA GLN A 59 -3.29 -5.39 -1.01
C GLN A 59 -3.53 -5.66 -2.50
N ARG A 60 -4.67 -6.26 -2.84
CA ARG A 60 -5.00 -6.58 -4.24
C ARG A 60 -5.05 -5.34 -5.12
N ASP A 61 -5.67 -4.27 -4.62
CA ASP A 61 -5.81 -3.02 -5.38
C ASP A 61 -4.45 -2.31 -5.55
N ARG A 62 -3.59 -2.25 -4.51
CA ARG A 62 -2.23 -1.67 -4.60
C ARG A 62 -1.37 -2.41 -5.60
N GLU A 63 -1.36 -3.74 -5.49
CA GLU A 63 -0.59 -4.60 -6.40
C GLU A 63 -1.08 -4.47 -7.85
N ALA A 64 -2.41 -4.49 -8.05
CA ALA A 64 -3.00 -4.33 -9.38
C ALA A 64 -2.62 -2.98 -10.01
N GLY A 65 -2.75 -1.89 -9.26
CA GLY A 65 -2.37 -0.55 -9.72
C GLY A 65 -0.87 -0.44 -10.00
N PHE A 66 -0.04 -1.04 -9.15
CA PHE A 66 1.42 -1.03 -9.35
C PHE A 66 1.82 -1.79 -10.63
N LYS A 67 1.26 -2.97 -10.84
CA LYS A 67 1.49 -3.75 -12.07
C LYS A 67 0.99 -3.01 -13.32
N ASP A 68 -0.18 -2.36 -13.24
CA ASP A 68 -0.75 -1.57 -14.33
C ASP A 68 0.19 -0.41 -14.72
N GLY A 69 0.70 0.35 -13.74
CA GLY A 69 1.66 1.42 -13.99
C GLY A 69 2.98 0.94 -14.60
N LEU A 70 3.48 -0.24 -14.23
CA LEU A 70 4.64 -0.85 -14.87
C LEU A 70 4.36 -1.23 -16.33
N VAL A 71 3.19 -1.83 -16.59
CA VAL A 71 2.78 -2.23 -17.96
C VAL A 71 2.63 -1.01 -18.86
N GLU A 72 2.04 0.08 -18.39
CA GLU A 72 1.95 1.33 -19.16
C GLU A 72 3.32 1.87 -19.59
N ALA A 73 4.34 1.66 -18.79
CA ALA A 73 5.72 2.04 -19.10
C ALA A 73 6.49 0.98 -19.91
N GLY A 74 5.82 -0.07 -20.37
CA GLY A 74 6.43 -1.13 -21.17
C GLY A 74 7.36 -2.06 -20.37
N THR A 75 7.20 -2.11 -19.05
CA THR A 75 8.00 -2.96 -18.17
C THR A 75 7.13 -3.90 -17.32
N ARG A 76 7.76 -4.68 -16.45
CA ARG A 76 7.07 -5.63 -15.57
C ARG A 76 7.84 -5.79 -14.25
N LEU A 77 7.19 -6.39 -13.26
CA LEU A 77 7.84 -6.75 -12.01
C LEU A 77 9.06 -7.65 -12.26
N PHE A 78 10.18 -7.26 -11.67
CA PHE A 78 11.39 -8.05 -11.63
C PHE A 78 11.30 -9.16 -10.56
N ALA A 79 10.79 -8.82 -9.37
CA ALA A 79 10.57 -9.75 -8.27
C ALA A 79 9.28 -9.41 -7.51
N HIS A 80 8.66 -10.44 -6.91
CA HIS A 80 7.42 -10.31 -6.14
C HIS A 80 7.43 -11.27 -4.96
N ALA A 81 7.01 -10.78 -3.81
CA ALA A 81 6.78 -11.62 -2.64
C ALA A 81 5.70 -11.02 -1.73
N LEU A 82 5.19 -11.81 -0.79
CA LEU A 82 4.21 -11.38 0.21
C LEU A 82 4.85 -11.33 1.58
N GLY A 83 4.77 -10.16 2.22
CA GLY A 83 5.20 -9.90 3.60
C GLY A 83 4.08 -10.08 4.62
N GLU A 84 2.84 -10.41 4.17
CA GLU A 84 1.68 -10.78 4.98
C GLU A 84 1.28 -9.72 6.05
N PHE A 85 1.67 -8.45 5.87
CA PHE A 85 1.58 -7.38 6.88
C PHE A 85 2.33 -7.71 8.19
N SER A 86 3.36 -8.56 8.10
CA SER A 86 4.22 -8.99 9.22
C SER A 86 5.63 -8.44 9.03
N ILE A 87 6.15 -7.82 10.07
CA ILE A 87 7.54 -7.32 10.10
C ILE A 87 8.53 -8.46 9.89
N ASP A 88 8.35 -9.57 10.60
CA ASP A 88 9.28 -10.71 10.54
C ASP A 88 9.27 -11.39 9.16
N ILE A 89 8.09 -11.54 8.55
CA ILE A 89 7.98 -12.11 7.20
C ILE A 89 8.59 -11.14 6.18
N ALA A 90 8.33 -9.82 6.32
CA ALA A 90 8.90 -8.82 5.43
C ALA A 90 10.44 -8.80 5.49
N LYS A 91 11.04 -8.91 6.69
CA LYS A 91 12.49 -9.04 6.87
C LYS A 91 13.04 -10.28 6.15
N LYS A 92 12.43 -11.43 6.40
CA LYS A 92 12.86 -12.68 5.75
C LYS A 92 12.78 -12.57 4.23
N VAL A 93 11.65 -12.09 3.70
CA VAL A 93 11.43 -11.91 2.26
C VAL A 93 12.45 -10.94 1.66
N ALA A 94 12.76 -9.85 2.36
CA ALA A 94 13.79 -8.90 1.91
C ALA A 94 15.17 -9.56 1.88
N GLY A 95 15.56 -10.29 2.92
CA GLY A 95 16.81 -11.05 2.96
C GLY A 95 16.95 -11.99 1.76
N ASP A 96 15.91 -12.77 1.48
CA ASP A 96 15.90 -13.72 0.36
C ASP A 96 15.94 -13.00 -1.01
N MET A 97 15.18 -11.91 -1.17
CA MET A 97 15.03 -11.16 -2.43
C MET A 97 16.31 -10.39 -2.82
N PHE A 98 17.06 -9.89 -1.84
CA PHE A 98 18.23 -9.04 -2.05
C PHE A 98 19.58 -9.74 -1.78
N ALA A 99 19.59 -11.05 -1.49
CA ALA A 99 20.80 -11.81 -1.16
C ALA A 99 21.81 -11.92 -2.30
N ASN A 100 21.38 -11.80 -3.56
CA ASN A 100 22.23 -12.02 -4.73
C ASN A 100 22.59 -10.69 -5.41
N SER A 101 23.71 -10.66 -6.13
CA SER A 101 24.17 -9.47 -6.88
C SER A 101 23.19 -9.02 -8.00
N ASN A 102 22.32 -9.91 -8.48
CA ASN A 102 21.25 -9.56 -9.41
C ASN A 102 19.94 -9.26 -8.66
N HIS A 103 20.00 -8.45 -7.61
CA HIS A 103 18.83 -8.02 -6.85
C HIS A 103 18.07 -6.87 -7.52
N PRO A 104 16.85 -6.56 -7.04
CA PRO A 104 16.11 -5.35 -7.46
C PRO A 104 16.90 -4.08 -7.18
N ASP A 105 16.72 -3.04 -8.00
CA ASP A 105 17.24 -1.69 -7.77
C ASP A 105 16.20 -0.75 -7.15
N ALA A 106 14.95 -1.21 -7.04
CA ALA A 106 13.90 -0.54 -6.29
C ALA A 106 12.84 -1.52 -5.82
N VAL A 107 12.17 -1.17 -4.72
CA VAL A 107 11.05 -1.95 -4.18
C VAL A 107 9.92 -1.06 -3.67
N PHE A 108 8.69 -1.37 -4.10
CA PHE A 108 7.49 -0.88 -3.45
C PHE A 108 7.01 -1.89 -2.41
N VAL A 109 6.89 -1.43 -1.17
CA VAL A 109 6.43 -2.23 -0.04
C VAL A 109 5.04 -1.77 0.37
N ALA A 110 4.11 -2.70 0.54
CA ALA A 110 2.69 -2.41 0.67
C ALA A 110 2.29 -1.64 1.94
N THR A 111 3.15 -1.53 2.95
CA THR A 111 2.96 -0.68 4.14
C THR A 111 4.29 -0.15 4.65
N ASP A 112 4.27 1.02 5.31
CA ASP A 112 5.48 1.61 5.88
C ASP A 112 6.13 0.74 6.95
N HIS A 113 5.35 0.09 7.83
CA HIS A 113 5.91 -0.79 8.86
C HIS A 113 6.75 -1.91 8.28
N MET A 114 6.33 -2.49 7.15
CA MET A 114 7.15 -3.45 6.43
C MET A 114 8.31 -2.77 5.71
N ALA A 115 8.10 -1.58 5.12
CA ALA A 115 9.14 -0.85 4.40
C ALA A 115 10.32 -0.48 5.32
N LEU A 116 10.05 0.00 6.54
CA LEU A 116 11.08 0.27 7.54
C LEU A 116 11.88 -0.99 7.88
N ALA A 117 11.20 -2.12 8.08
CA ALA A 117 11.86 -3.40 8.33
C ALA A 117 12.70 -3.90 7.15
N VAL A 118 12.24 -3.67 5.92
CA VAL A 118 13.02 -3.94 4.69
C VAL A 118 14.26 -3.06 4.64
N MET A 119 14.14 -1.75 4.92
CA MET A 119 15.28 -0.84 4.96
C MET A 119 16.34 -1.26 6.01
N ASP A 120 15.90 -1.73 7.17
CA ASP A 120 16.80 -2.25 8.20
C ASP A 120 17.59 -3.46 7.69
N VAL A 121 16.95 -4.41 7.02
CA VAL A 121 17.61 -5.58 6.41
C VAL A 121 18.61 -5.14 5.33
N LEU A 122 18.18 -4.27 4.41
CA LEU A 122 19.05 -3.78 3.33
C LEU A 122 20.31 -3.13 3.89
N ARG A 123 20.16 -2.21 4.86
CA ARG A 123 21.26 -1.42 5.41
C ARG A 123 22.13 -2.21 6.37
N SER A 124 21.51 -2.93 7.34
CA SER A 124 22.24 -3.48 8.49
C SER A 124 22.67 -4.94 8.30
N GLU A 125 21.94 -5.72 7.48
CA GLU A 125 22.25 -7.13 7.27
C GLU A 125 22.95 -7.38 5.93
N LEU A 126 22.54 -6.66 4.87
CA LEU A 126 23.08 -6.85 3.52
C LEU A 126 24.10 -5.78 3.11
N GLY A 127 24.23 -4.68 3.87
CA GLY A 127 25.20 -3.61 3.60
C GLY A 127 24.88 -2.80 2.34
N LEU A 128 23.63 -2.81 1.88
CA LEU A 128 23.18 -2.06 0.70
C LEU A 128 22.80 -0.63 1.08
N ASN A 129 23.21 0.33 0.26
CA ASN A 129 22.87 1.74 0.46
C ASN A 129 21.45 2.04 -0.02
N VAL A 130 20.64 2.62 0.88
CA VAL A 130 19.29 3.10 0.58
C VAL A 130 19.31 4.63 0.76
N PRO A 131 18.99 5.41 -0.29
CA PRO A 131 18.42 5.03 -1.59
C PRO A 131 19.41 4.74 -2.73
N ASP A 132 20.72 4.90 -2.58
CA ASP A 132 21.69 4.98 -3.68
C ASP A 132 21.80 3.68 -4.51
N GLU A 133 21.70 2.51 -3.87
CA GLU A 133 21.74 1.21 -4.55
C GLU A 133 20.34 0.61 -4.70
N VAL A 134 19.46 0.84 -3.70
CA VAL A 134 18.08 0.35 -3.70
C VAL A 134 17.14 1.44 -3.20
N SER A 135 16.24 1.89 -4.05
CA SER A 135 15.16 2.80 -3.64
C SER A 135 14.01 2.01 -3.01
N VAL A 136 13.47 2.53 -1.89
CA VAL A 136 12.33 1.93 -1.18
C VAL A 136 11.18 2.92 -1.14
N ILE A 137 9.98 2.48 -1.52
CA ILE A 137 8.73 3.23 -1.34
C ILE A 137 7.82 2.45 -0.39
N GLY A 138 7.20 3.17 0.54
CA GLY A 138 6.19 2.64 1.44
C GLY A 138 4.76 3.07 1.08
N TYR A 139 3.85 2.78 1.99
CA TYR A 139 2.46 3.20 1.95
C TYR A 139 1.96 3.37 3.39
N ASP A 140 1.26 4.44 3.70
CA ASP A 140 0.52 4.84 4.89
C ASP A 140 0.93 6.23 5.39
N ASP A 141 2.20 6.63 5.30
CA ASP A 141 2.81 7.84 5.86
C ASP A 141 2.71 7.84 7.39
N VAL A 142 3.25 6.78 8.00
CA VAL A 142 3.34 6.66 9.47
C VAL A 142 4.40 7.62 10.02
N PRO A 143 4.27 8.10 11.28
CA PRO A 143 5.23 9.06 11.85
C PRO A 143 6.71 8.67 11.72
N PRO A 144 7.12 7.39 11.90
CA PRO A 144 8.51 6.99 11.71
C PRO A 144 9.05 7.15 10.28
N ALA A 145 8.18 7.20 9.26
CA ALA A 145 8.60 7.36 7.86
C ALA A 145 9.42 8.65 7.66
N SER A 146 9.06 9.74 8.34
CA SER A 146 9.74 11.03 8.27
C SER A 146 10.96 11.17 9.21
N TRP A 147 11.31 10.13 9.97
CA TRP A 147 12.49 10.21 10.83
C TRP A 147 13.77 10.18 9.99
N ALA A 148 14.76 11.00 10.38
CA ALA A 148 16.03 11.08 9.68
C ALA A 148 16.78 9.74 9.50
N ALA A 149 16.46 8.75 10.34
CA ALA A 149 17.00 7.41 10.21
C ALA A 149 16.43 6.66 8.99
N TYR A 150 15.22 7.01 8.56
CA TYR A 150 14.54 6.33 7.45
C TYR A 150 14.37 7.23 6.23
N ASP A 151 13.78 8.43 6.42
CA ASP A 151 13.49 9.39 5.35
C ASP A 151 12.80 8.69 4.16
N LEU A 152 11.71 7.97 4.50
CA LEU A 152 11.03 7.05 3.61
C LEU A 152 10.07 7.78 2.70
N THR A 153 10.27 7.68 1.39
CA THR A 153 9.26 8.03 0.40
C THR A 153 8.05 7.11 0.55
N THR A 154 6.86 7.68 0.70
CA THR A 154 5.64 6.90 0.98
C THR A 154 4.39 7.53 0.37
N LEU A 155 3.30 6.77 0.28
CA LEU A 155 1.97 7.25 -0.10
C LEU A 155 1.13 7.49 1.15
N ARG A 156 0.66 8.74 1.35
CA ARG A 156 -0.10 9.13 2.54
C ARG A 156 -1.53 8.64 2.50
N GLN A 157 -1.93 7.86 3.50
CA GLN A 157 -3.34 7.64 3.79
C GLN A 157 -3.94 8.85 4.52
N ARG A 158 -4.89 9.53 3.89
CA ARG A 158 -5.61 10.67 4.50
C ARG A 158 -6.70 10.15 5.44
N SER A 159 -6.31 9.51 6.55
CA SER A 159 -7.21 8.83 7.48
C SER A 159 -8.29 9.76 8.06
N ASN A 160 -7.95 11.02 8.35
CA ASN A 160 -8.91 12.03 8.81
C ASN A 160 -10.03 12.29 7.79
N LEU A 161 -9.72 12.41 6.51
CA LEU A 161 -10.72 12.56 5.45
C LEU A 161 -11.53 11.28 5.27
N MET A 162 -10.89 10.11 5.35
CA MET A 162 -11.58 8.83 5.27
C MET A 162 -12.57 8.66 6.43
N VAL A 163 -12.19 9.04 7.65
CA VAL A 163 -13.07 9.01 8.83
C VAL A 163 -14.26 9.96 8.65
N ALA A 164 -14.03 11.20 8.22
CA ALA A 164 -15.12 12.16 7.96
C ALA A 164 -16.14 11.61 6.97
N GLN A 165 -15.69 11.06 5.85
CA GLN A 165 -16.55 10.44 4.84
C GLN A 165 -17.29 9.19 5.36
N ALA A 166 -16.63 8.35 6.17
CA ALA A 166 -17.26 7.17 6.74
C ALA A 166 -18.37 7.54 7.74
N VAL A 167 -18.16 8.58 8.56
CA VAL A 167 -19.17 9.11 9.48
C VAL A 167 -20.36 9.69 8.72
N GLU A 168 -20.12 10.46 7.67
CA GLU A 168 -21.17 11.02 6.81
C GLU A 168 -22.04 9.91 6.18
N LEU A 169 -21.40 8.90 5.57
CA LEU A 169 -22.11 7.76 5.00
C LEU A 169 -22.92 6.98 6.06
N LEU A 170 -22.37 6.86 7.28
CA LEU A 170 -23.07 6.17 8.36
C LEU A 170 -24.29 6.94 8.83
N ILE A 171 -24.18 8.27 9.01
CA ILE A 171 -25.31 9.14 9.38
C ILE A 171 -26.40 9.09 8.32
N ASN A 172 -26.04 9.17 7.03
CA ASN A 172 -26.98 9.07 5.92
C ASN A 172 -27.71 7.72 5.95
N LYS A 173 -27.00 6.60 6.20
CA LYS A 173 -27.58 5.27 6.31
C LYS A 173 -28.51 5.09 7.51
N ILE A 174 -28.25 5.79 8.62
CA ILE A 174 -29.11 5.82 9.80
C ILE A 174 -30.38 6.61 9.49
N SER A 175 -30.27 7.76 8.80
CA SER A 175 -31.41 8.64 8.47
C SER A 175 -32.30 8.06 7.39
N ASP A 176 -31.71 7.38 6.40
CA ASP A 176 -32.42 6.66 5.35
C ASP A 176 -31.86 5.24 5.17
N PRO A 177 -32.49 4.23 5.79
CA PRO A 177 -32.06 2.84 5.64
C PRO A 177 -32.10 2.29 4.21
N LYS A 178 -32.78 2.97 3.28
CA LYS A 178 -32.89 2.56 1.88
C LYS A 178 -31.83 3.18 0.98
N VAL A 179 -30.99 4.09 1.50
CA VAL A 179 -29.92 4.71 0.70
C VAL A 179 -29.00 3.63 0.10
N GLU A 180 -28.74 3.77 -1.21
CA GLU A 180 -27.88 2.84 -1.94
C GLU A 180 -26.42 2.87 -1.40
N PRO A 181 -25.74 1.74 -1.37
CA PRO A 181 -24.34 1.67 -0.96
C PRO A 181 -23.45 2.54 -1.85
N GLN A 182 -22.57 3.32 -1.22
CA GLN A 182 -21.60 4.19 -1.89
C GLN A 182 -20.17 3.75 -1.57
N HIS A 183 -19.30 3.79 -2.57
CA HIS A 183 -17.88 3.47 -2.43
C HIS A 183 -17.04 4.72 -2.67
N VAL A 184 -16.55 5.32 -1.59
CA VAL A 184 -15.72 6.53 -1.64
C VAL A 184 -14.24 6.13 -1.61
N LYS A 185 -13.49 6.64 -2.58
CA LYS A 185 -12.03 6.49 -2.65
C LYS A 185 -11.36 7.82 -2.35
N VAL A 186 -10.51 7.86 -1.35
CA VAL A 186 -9.73 9.05 -0.96
C VAL A 186 -8.34 8.97 -1.55
N SER A 187 -7.90 10.01 -2.23
CA SER A 187 -6.59 10.07 -2.88
C SER A 187 -5.44 9.92 -1.88
N SER A 188 -4.38 9.22 -2.29
CA SER A 188 -3.16 8.99 -1.52
C SER A 188 -1.97 9.70 -2.19
N PRO A 189 -1.65 10.95 -1.81
CA PRO A 189 -0.53 11.67 -2.38
C PRO A 189 0.80 11.01 -2.00
N LEU A 190 1.76 11.08 -2.93
CA LEU A 190 3.14 10.71 -2.69
C LEU A 190 3.80 11.78 -1.82
N ILE A 191 4.58 11.34 -0.83
CA ILE A 191 5.43 12.13 0.06
C ILE A 191 6.86 11.69 -0.18
N VAL A 192 7.72 12.63 -0.53
CA VAL A 192 9.15 12.44 -0.80
C VAL A 192 9.96 13.16 0.25
#